data_cd88a770b0dba807b539e8bed5185c52
#
_entry.id   cd88a770b0dba807b539e8bed5185c52
#
_cell.length_a   1.000
_cell.length_b   1.000
_cell.length_c   1.000
_cell.angle_alpha   90.00
_cell.angle_beta   90.00
_cell.angle_gamma   90.00
#
_symmetry.space_group_name_H-M   'P 1'
#
loop_
_entity.id
_entity.type
_entity.pdbx_description
1 polymer ?
#
loop_
_entity_poly.entity_id
_entity_poly.type
_entity_poly.pdbx_seq_one_letter_code
_entity_poly.pdbx_strand_id
1 'polypeptide(L)'
;DKDGVPFPATISSRTVKAADGKTRWSQDGQPTAYTGKQFWWSKHQPFFEELIDTRGKDDVASPLGEWTRVECLCRGSKVTIKINGETVNEGYNVSPSAGKVLLQAEGHEVFFRNLEIRPLPPENGVP
;
A
#
# COMPACT_ATOMS: atom_id res chain seq x y z
N ASP A 1 -20.16 -6.18 -6.72
CA ASP A 1 -20.89 -7.38 -6.34
C ASP A 1 -21.53 -8.03 -7.60
N LYS A 2 -22.16 -9.18 -7.43
CA LYS A 2 -22.75 -9.94 -8.53
C LYS A 2 -23.91 -9.20 -9.25
N ASP A 3 -24.49 -8.21 -8.60
CA ASP A 3 -25.64 -7.45 -9.10
C ASP A 3 -25.22 -6.07 -9.62
N GLY A 4 -23.92 -5.79 -9.73
CA GLY A 4 -23.39 -4.50 -10.17
C GLY A 4 -23.52 -3.38 -9.14
N VAL A 5 -23.95 -3.69 -7.93
CA VAL A 5 -24.04 -2.71 -6.83
C VAL A 5 -22.65 -2.53 -6.21
N PRO A 6 -22.15 -1.29 -6.03
CA PRO A 6 -20.86 -1.07 -5.40
C PRO A 6 -20.79 -1.72 -4.02
N PHE A 7 -19.81 -2.56 -3.81
CA PHE A 7 -19.59 -3.19 -2.51
C PHE A 7 -18.75 -2.25 -1.63
N PRO A 8 -19.24 -1.81 -0.47
CA PRO A 8 -18.46 -0.93 0.39
C PRO A 8 -17.27 -1.67 0.97
N ALA A 9 -16.07 -1.33 0.50
CA ALA A 9 -14.84 -1.81 1.10
C ALA A 9 -14.49 -0.95 2.31
N THR A 10 -13.94 -1.56 3.34
CA THR A 10 -13.42 -0.89 4.53
C THR A 10 -11.97 -1.25 4.77
N ILE A 11 -11.19 -0.29 5.21
CA ILE A 11 -9.81 -0.47 5.62
C ILE A 11 -9.48 0.54 6.71
N SER A 12 -8.71 0.13 7.69
CA SER A 12 -8.14 1.03 8.70
C SER A 12 -6.63 1.13 8.48
N SER A 13 -6.07 2.30 8.75
CA SER A 13 -4.63 2.52 8.69
C SER A 13 -4.22 3.53 9.76
N ARG A 14 -2.92 3.69 9.96
CA ARG A 14 -2.38 4.73 10.84
C ARG A 14 -1.94 5.91 10.02
N THR A 15 -2.41 7.08 10.36
CA THR A 15 -2.16 8.29 9.57
C THR A 15 -1.72 9.46 10.42
N VAL A 16 -0.98 10.36 9.78
CA VAL A 16 -0.60 11.67 10.31
C VAL A 16 -0.97 12.74 9.29
N LYS A 17 -1.18 13.95 9.74
CA LYS A 17 -1.23 15.12 8.86
C LYS A 17 0.17 15.64 8.64
N ALA A 18 0.58 15.73 7.38
CA ALA A 18 1.84 16.33 6.98
C ALA A 18 1.77 17.86 7.02
N ALA A 19 2.92 18.51 6.91
CA ALA A 19 3.00 19.98 6.92
C ALA A 19 2.23 20.65 5.76
N ASP A 20 2.07 19.95 4.63
CA ASP A 20 1.26 20.37 3.49
C ASP A 20 -0.26 20.20 3.68
N GLY A 21 -0.69 19.73 4.86
CA GLY A 21 -2.08 19.45 5.19
C GLY A 21 -2.61 18.13 4.64
N LYS A 22 -1.84 17.37 3.87
CA LYS A 22 -2.24 16.07 3.34
C LYS A 22 -2.11 14.98 4.40
N THR A 23 -3.02 14.02 4.36
CA THR A 23 -2.96 12.85 5.23
C THR A 23 -2.03 11.82 4.63
N ARG A 24 -1.10 11.29 5.44
CA ARG A 24 -0.12 10.29 5.04
C ARG A 24 -0.09 9.14 6.02
N TRP A 25 0.33 7.97 5.56
CA TRP A 25 0.59 6.84 6.42
C TRP A 25 1.81 7.11 7.32
N SER A 26 1.71 6.66 8.56
CA SER A 26 2.85 6.62 9.48
C SER A 26 2.66 5.48 10.47
N GLN A 27 3.71 4.75 10.77
CA GLN A 27 3.69 3.68 11.75
C GLN A 27 3.23 4.19 13.14
N ASP A 28 3.58 5.41 13.47
CA ASP A 28 3.23 6.05 14.75
C ASP A 28 1.97 6.93 14.65
N GLY A 29 1.27 6.85 13.54
CA GLY A 29 0.08 7.66 13.29
C GLY A 29 -1.14 7.22 14.08
N GLN A 30 -2.17 8.04 14.05
CA GLN A 30 -3.46 7.74 14.67
C GLN A 30 -4.29 6.79 13.81
N PRO A 31 -5.00 5.83 14.42
CA PRO A 31 -5.91 4.96 13.69
C PRO A 31 -6.97 5.77 12.93
N THR A 32 -7.13 5.46 11.65
CA THR A 32 -8.10 6.11 10.77
C THR A 32 -8.79 5.03 9.94
N ALA A 33 -10.11 5.06 9.90
CA ALA A 33 -10.93 4.14 9.11
C ALA A 33 -11.43 4.80 7.83
N TYR A 34 -11.43 4.04 6.75
CA TYR A 34 -11.95 4.43 5.44
C TYR A 34 -13.02 3.45 5.00
N THR A 35 -14.12 3.96 4.46
CA THR A 35 -15.22 3.14 3.95
C THR A 35 -15.66 3.64 2.59
N GLY A 36 -15.69 2.76 1.60
CA GLY A 36 -16.19 3.05 0.25
C GLY A 36 -15.38 4.12 -0.50
N LYS A 37 -14.19 4.44 -0.04
CA LYS A 37 -13.31 5.43 -0.65
C LYS A 37 -12.05 4.76 -1.16
N GLN A 38 -11.46 5.33 -2.20
CA GLN A 38 -10.14 4.97 -2.63
C GLN A 38 -9.14 5.30 -1.53
N PHE A 39 -8.37 4.31 -1.14
CA PHE A 39 -7.31 4.48 -0.16
C PHE A 39 -6.04 4.90 -0.89
N TRP A 40 -5.76 6.17 -0.86
CA TRP A 40 -4.49 6.72 -1.32
C TRP A 40 -3.44 6.46 -0.27
N TRP A 41 -2.54 5.60 -0.58
CA TRP A 41 -1.44 5.39 0.30
C TRP A 41 -0.37 6.45 0.13
N SER A 42 0.21 6.77 1.21
CA SER A 42 1.26 7.73 1.30
C SER A 42 2.54 7.03 1.65
N LYS A 43 3.58 7.64 1.33
CA LYS A 43 4.94 7.15 1.51
C LYS A 43 5.28 7.00 2.98
N HIS A 44 6.33 6.26 3.26
CA HIS A 44 6.79 5.96 4.62
C HIS A 44 7.21 7.20 5.42
N GLN A 45 7.30 8.36 4.79
CA GLN A 45 7.63 9.62 5.46
C GLN A 45 6.52 10.65 5.32
N PRO A 46 6.11 11.30 6.44
CA PRO A 46 5.05 12.31 6.42
C PRO A 46 5.36 13.55 5.57
N PHE A 47 6.63 13.82 5.34
CA PHE A 47 7.11 15.00 4.59
C PHE A 47 7.51 14.68 3.17
N PHE A 48 7.19 13.49 2.69
CA PHE A 48 7.51 13.14 1.31
C PHE A 48 6.69 14.00 0.34
N GLU A 49 7.35 14.59 -0.60
CA GLU A 49 6.75 15.26 -1.76
C GLU A 49 6.94 14.41 -3.00
N GLU A 50 5.84 14.19 -3.71
CA GLU A 50 5.89 13.53 -5.00
C GLU A 50 6.32 14.53 -6.05
N LEU A 51 7.53 14.39 -6.54
CA LEU A 51 8.07 15.19 -7.62
C LEU A 51 8.03 14.36 -8.90
N ILE A 52 7.43 14.92 -9.93
CA ILE A 52 7.39 14.28 -11.25
C ILE A 52 8.80 14.25 -11.83
N ASP A 53 9.20 13.08 -12.35
CA ASP A 53 10.49 12.84 -12.99
C ASP A 53 11.72 13.11 -12.12
N THR A 54 11.54 13.22 -10.82
CA THR A 54 12.66 13.37 -9.89
C THR A 54 12.61 12.33 -8.80
N ARG A 55 13.76 12.08 -8.19
CA ARG A 55 13.90 11.20 -7.04
C ARG A 55 14.26 12.01 -5.81
N GLY A 56 13.40 11.97 -4.79
CA GLY A 56 13.69 12.53 -3.48
C GLY A 56 14.74 11.71 -2.74
N LYS A 57 15.43 12.31 -1.79
CA LYS A 57 16.43 11.60 -0.96
C LYS A 57 15.83 10.46 -0.13
N ASP A 58 14.54 10.56 0.19
CA ASP A 58 13.81 9.60 1.03
C ASP A 58 12.98 8.61 0.20
N ASP A 59 13.15 8.62 -1.12
CA ASP A 59 12.47 7.67 -2.01
C ASP A 59 13.02 6.27 -1.82
N VAL A 60 12.15 5.32 -1.51
CA VAL A 60 12.51 3.90 -1.36
C VAL A 60 12.47 3.13 -2.66
N ALA A 61 11.77 3.65 -3.67
CA ALA A 61 11.76 3.07 -5.00
C ALA A 61 13.17 3.17 -5.64
N SER A 62 13.48 2.24 -6.52
CA SER A 62 14.73 2.28 -7.28
C SER A 62 14.73 3.47 -8.26
N PRO A 63 15.91 3.97 -8.64
CA PRO A 63 16.01 5.00 -9.66
C PRO A 63 15.35 4.61 -10.99
N LEU A 64 15.03 5.60 -11.79
CA LEU A 64 14.50 5.37 -13.14
C LEU A 64 15.43 4.46 -13.95
N GLY A 65 14.86 3.50 -14.63
CA GLY A 65 15.59 2.49 -15.39
C GLY A 65 16.03 1.27 -14.60
N GLU A 66 15.81 1.26 -13.30
CA GLU A 66 16.07 0.12 -12.43
C GLU A 66 14.76 -0.54 -11.97
N TRP A 67 14.84 -1.83 -11.65
CA TRP A 67 13.68 -2.56 -11.12
C TRP A 67 13.45 -2.26 -9.65
N THR A 68 12.20 -1.95 -9.32
CA THR A 68 11.74 -1.81 -7.94
C THR A 68 11.03 -3.08 -7.51
N ARG A 69 11.42 -3.65 -6.38
CA ARG A 69 10.74 -4.79 -5.78
C ARG A 69 9.55 -4.30 -4.97
N VAL A 70 8.37 -4.85 -5.28
CA VAL A 70 7.14 -4.60 -4.54
C VAL A 70 6.68 -5.89 -3.91
N GLU A 71 6.34 -5.85 -2.62
CA GLU A 71 5.77 -6.96 -1.88
C GLU A 71 4.46 -6.52 -1.23
N CYS A 72 3.42 -7.33 -1.42
CA CYS A 72 2.13 -7.15 -0.76
C CYS A 72 1.86 -8.38 0.11
N LEU A 73 1.92 -8.22 1.41
CA LEU A 73 1.71 -9.30 2.37
C LEU A 73 0.29 -9.19 2.92
N CYS A 74 -0.55 -10.17 2.58
CA CYS A 74 -1.92 -10.24 3.06
C CYS A 74 -2.04 -11.36 4.10
N ARG A 75 -2.40 -11.02 5.33
CA ARG A 75 -2.57 -11.96 6.43
C ARG A 75 -3.90 -11.68 7.15
N GLY A 76 -4.87 -12.54 6.89
CA GLY A 76 -6.24 -12.29 7.36
C GLY A 76 -6.76 -10.95 6.83
N SER A 77 -7.14 -10.06 7.74
CA SER A 77 -7.62 -8.72 7.39
C SER A 77 -6.53 -7.65 7.42
N LYS A 78 -5.24 -8.05 7.48
CA LYS A 78 -4.11 -7.13 7.46
C LYS A 78 -3.39 -7.19 6.12
N VAL A 79 -3.03 -6.02 5.59
CA VAL A 79 -2.21 -5.86 4.38
C VAL A 79 -1.00 -5.00 4.71
N THR A 80 0.18 -5.49 4.35
CA THR A 80 1.44 -4.73 4.49
C THR A 80 2.08 -4.59 3.12
N ILE A 81 2.44 -3.39 2.74
CA ILE A 81 3.12 -3.09 1.48
C ILE A 81 4.57 -2.73 1.77
N LYS A 82 5.48 -3.37 1.04
CA LYS A 82 6.92 -3.07 1.08
C LYS A 82 7.43 -2.70 -0.30
N ILE A 83 8.33 -1.75 -0.33
CA ILE A 83 9.09 -1.34 -1.51
C ILE A 83 10.56 -1.51 -1.19
N ASN A 84 11.27 -2.32 -1.98
CA ASN A 84 12.70 -2.63 -1.75
C ASN A 84 13.01 -3.05 -0.30
N GLY A 85 12.08 -3.78 0.34
CA GLY A 85 12.23 -4.25 1.72
C GLY A 85 11.73 -3.28 2.79
N GLU A 86 11.47 -2.02 2.46
CA GLU A 86 10.95 -1.02 3.39
C GLU A 86 9.42 -1.06 3.46
N THR A 87 8.87 -1.11 4.66
CA THR A 87 7.41 -1.00 4.85
C THR A 87 6.96 0.44 4.58
N VAL A 88 6.10 0.59 3.59
CA VAL A 88 5.62 1.91 3.15
C VAL A 88 4.15 2.13 3.45
N ASN A 89 3.41 1.05 3.71
CA ASN A 89 2.02 1.17 4.11
C ASN A 89 1.55 -0.10 4.83
N GLU A 90 0.62 0.07 5.75
CA GLU A 90 -0.11 -1.02 6.40
C GLU A 90 -1.59 -0.66 6.50
N GLY A 91 -2.43 -1.62 6.15
CA GLY A 91 -3.85 -1.58 6.41
C GLY A 91 -4.29 -2.76 7.25
N TYR A 92 -5.29 -2.57 8.06
CA TYR A 92 -5.88 -3.61 8.91
C TYR A 92 -7.40 -3.46 8.92
N ASN A 93 -8.09 -4.44 9.47
CA ASN A 93 -9.56 -4.50 9.39
C ASN A 93 -10.08 -4.37 7.95
N VAL A 94 -9.38 -5.00 7.02
CA VAL A 94 -9.74 -4.98 5.60
C VAL A 94 -10.98 -5.84 5.38
N SER A 95 -12.01 -5.27 4.77
CA SER A 95 -13.23 -5.96 4.38
C SER A 95 -13.68 -5.54 2.98
N PRO A 96 -13.93 -6.47 2.07
CA PRO A 96 -13.72 -7.92 2.19
C PRO A 96 -12.24 -8.28 2.33
N SER A 97 -11.94 -9.37 3.04
CA SER A 97 -10.56 -9.84 3.26
C SER A 97 -10.00 -10.72 2.15
N ALA A 98 -10.77 -10.91 1.08
CA ALA A 98 -10.37 -11.65 -0.11
C ALA A 98 -10.75 -10.87 -1.37
N GLY A 99 -9.94 -10.98 -2.40
CA GLY A 99 -10.19 -10.27 -3.65
C GLY A 99 -9.19 -10.66 -4.73
N LYS A 100 -9.17 -9.86 -5.78
CA LYS A 100 -8.24 -10.01 -6.91
C LYS A 100 -7.09 -9.03 -6.77
N VAL A 101 -5.92 -9.44 -7.24
CA VAL A 101 -4.79 -8.53 -7.40
C VAL A 101 -4.94 -7.78 -8.72
N LEU A 102 -4.83 -6.47 -8.67
CA LEU A 102 -4.84 -5.60 -9.83
C LEU A 102 -3.48 -4.92 -9.97
N LEU A 103 -2.93 -4.98 -11.18
CA LEU A 103 -1.77 -4.18 -11.58
C LEU A 103 -2.26 -3.09 -12.52
N GLN A 104 -1.86 -1.88 -12.26
CA GLN A 104 -2.34 -0.71 -12.98
C GLN A 104 -1.18 0.21 -13.35
N ALA A 105 -1.25 0.77 -14.56
CA ALA A 105 -0.43 1.89 -14.98
C ALA A 105 -1.35 3.08 -15.26
N GLU A 106 -0.98 4.25 -14.80
CA GLU A 106 -1.77 5.47 -14.96
C GLU A 106 -0.86 6.60 -15.43
N GLY A 107 -1.11 7.07 -16.65
CA GLY A 107 -0.41 8.19 -17.26
C GLY A 107 0.99 7.91 -17.81
N HIS A 108 1.61 6.80 -17.44
CA HIS A 108 2.97 6.42 -17.86
C HIS A 108 3.06 4.95 -18.22
N GLU A 109 4.04 4.59 -19.02
CA GLU A 109 4.37 3.19 -19.33
C GLU A 109 5.04 2.55 -18.12
N VAL A 110 4.53 1.39 -17.69
CA VAL A 110 5.07 0.62 -16.56
C VAL A 110 5.28 -0.81 -16.98
N PHE A 111 6.42 -1.37 -16.66
CA PHE A 111 6.77 -2.76 -16.90
C PHE A 111 6.69 -3.56 -15.60
N PHE A 112 6.11 -4.75 -15.69
CA PHE A 112 6.04 -5.70 -14.58
C PHE A 112 6.76 -6.99 -14.98
N ARG A 113 7.45 -7.60 -14.02
CA ARG A 113 8.08 -8.92 -14.22
C ARG A 113 8.06 -9.74 -12.93
N ASN A 114 8.26 -11.04 -13.07
CA ASN A 114 8.40 -11.97 -11.94
C ASN A 114 7.25 -11.87 -10.94
N LEU A 115 6.01 -11.87 -11.43
CA LEU A 115 4.82 -11.87 -10.61
C LEU A 115 4.65 -13.24 -9.94
N GLU A 116 4.68 -13.28 -8.63
CA GLU A 116 4.56 -14.50 -7.84
C GLU A 116 3.52 -14.31 -6.72
N ILE A 117 2.74 -15.34 -6.49
CA ILE A 117 1.88 -15.45 -5.31
C ILE A 117 2.38 -16.63 -4.50
N ARG A 118 2.69 -16.40 -3.24
CA ARG A 118 3.18 -17.43 -2.33
C ARG A 118 2.34 -17.47 -1.06
N PRO A 119 2.01 -18.67 -0.54
CA PRO A 119 1.44 -18.77 0.80
C PRO A 119 2.40 -18.15 1.82
N LEU A 120 1.87 -17.38 2.76
CA LEU A 120 2.67 -16.91 3.88
C LEU A 120 2.84 -18.06 4.89
N PRO A 121 4.04 -18.18 5.48
CA PRO A 121 4.23 -19.11 6.57
C PRO A 121 3.32 -18.75 7.75
N PRO A 122 2.93 -19.75 8.57
CA PRO A 122 2.20 -19.47 9.80
C PRO A 122 3.00 -18.50 10.68
N GLU A 123 2.32 -17.70 11.47
CA GLU A 123 3.00 -16.88 12.48
C GLU A 123 3.71 -17.78 13.48
N ASN A 124 4.95 -17.44 13.81
CA ASN A 124 5.74 -18.22 14.76
C ASN A 124 4.99 -18.37 16.09
N GLY A 125 4.80 -19.60 16.54
CA GLY A 125 4.22 -19.93 17.83
C GLY A 125 2.78 -20.42 17.82
N VAL A 126 2.14 -20.52 16.67
CA VAL A 126 0.83 -21.20 16.54
C VAL A 126 1.01 -22.45 15.69
N PRO A 127 0.81 -23.65 16.27
CA PRO A 127 0.79 -24.90 15.50
C PRO A 127 -0.38 -24.90 14.52
#